data_9dba74dd508b56f581c90ea8c4da0357
#
_entry.id   9dba74dd508b56f581c90ea8c4da0357
#
_cell.length_a   1.000
_cell.length_b   1.000
_cell.length_c   1.000
_cell.angle_alpha   90.00
_cell.angle_beta   90.00
_cell.angle_gamma   90.00
#
_symmetry.space_group_name_H-M   'P 1'
#
loop_
_entity.id
_entity.type
_entity.pdbx_description
1 polymer ?
#
loop_
_entity_poly.entity_id
_entity_poly.type
_entity_poly.pdbx_seq_one_letter_code
_entity_poly.pdbx_strand_id
1 'polypeptide(L)'
;ALGLDTGLLTRISAAGTGRLEQALLTTVGRGVPTNTAPADLNNLPVEGVMPPLTGATTWINSPPLTREQLRGKVVVVDFWTYSCINCLRALPYVRAWAEKYKDQGLVVIGVHTPEFAFEKSEANVREAVARLGVAYPVAMDNDFAVWRAFKNQYWPAHYFIDGQGRIRRHHFGAGDYDGSERVIQQLLKEAGAADVASDLVQVQAQGAEAAADMAQLASPETYVGYARAENFRSPGGFARDAVKTYGPAALRLNDWSLTGPWRVTREHAALTAPGGRLAFRFKARDLHLVMGPGQGDAGVRFRVRIDGAAPGSDAGSDIDAQGLGRIDRQRLYQLIRQAGPVRERTFEIEFLDPGAQ
;
A
#
# COMPACT_ATOMS: atom_id res chain seq x y z
N ALA A 1 -28.71 4.64 20.31
CA ALA A 1 -27.65 4.07 19.51
C ALA A 1 -27.85 4.54 18.07
N LEU A 2 -27.19 5.62 17.69
CA LEU A 2 -27.14 6.09 16.31
C LEU A 2 -25.86 5.52 15.70
N GLY A 3 -26.00 4.46 14.90
CA GLY A 3 -24.96 3.94 14.06
C GLY A 3 -24.59 4.99 13.00
N LEU A 4 -23.48 5.66 13.19
CA LEU A 4 -22.89 6.50 12.14
C LEU A 4 -22.40 5.58 11.01
N ASP A 5 -23.02 5.78 9.87
CA ASP A 5 -22.79 5.04 8.64
C ASP A 5 -21.31 5.09 8.23
N THR A 6 -20.63 3.95 8.35
CA THR A 6 -19.26 3.77 7.88
C THR A 6 -19.08 4.12 6.40
N GLY A 7 -20.17 4.09 5.61
CA GLY A 7 -20.21 4.53 4.23
C GLY A 7 -19.90 6.01 3.99
N LEU A 8 -20.10 6.88 5.00
CA LEU A 8 -19.78 8.31 4.86
C LEU A 8 -18.28 8.57 5.04
N LEU A 9 -17.62 7.85 5.96
CA LEU A 9 -16.17 7.97 6.18
C LEU A 9 -15.36 7.38 5.03
N THR A 10 -15.81 6.26 4.47
CA THR A 10 -15.25 5.69 3.24
C THR A 10 -15.43 6.62 2.04
N ARG A 11 -16.55 7.38 1.97
CA ARG A 11 -16.77 8.39 0.92
C ARG A 11 -15.81 9.58 1.02
N ILE A 12 -15.44 10.01 2.21
CA ILE A 12 -14.52 11.14 2.41
C ILE A 12 -13.09 10.71 2.08
N SER A 13 -12.66 9.52 2.50
CA SER A 13 -11.36 8.93 2.18
C SER A 13 -11.25 8.62 0.68
N ALA A 14 -12.23 7.94 0.08
CA ALA A 14 -12.23 7.56 -1.33
C ALA A 14 -12.33 8.75 -2.28
N ALA A 15 -13.07 9.83 -1.93
CA ALA A 15 -13.17 11.02 -2.78
C ALA A 15 -11.91 11.89 -2.73
N GLY A 16 -11.12 11.83 -1.65
CA GLY A 16 -9.89 12.61 -1.48
C GLY A 16 -8.67 11.97 -2.13
N THR A 17 -8.44 10.68 -1.88
CA THR A 17 -7.23 9.98 -2.31
C THR A 17 -7.19 9.73 -3.81
N GLY A 18 -8.24 9.23 -4.44
CA GLY A 18 -8.26 8.95 -5.87
C GLY A 18 -8.08 10.20 -6.74
N ARG A 19 -8.66 11.36 -6.34
CA ARG A 19 -8.49 12.62 -7.07
C ARG A 19 -7.11 13.25 -6.86
N LEU A 20 -6.52 13.12 -5.68
CA LEU A 20 -5.18 13.63 -5.39
C LEU A 20 -4.09 12.75 -6.00
N GLU A 21 -4.26 11.44 -5.98
CA GLU A 21 -3.35 10.51 -6.64
C GLU A 21 -3.44 10.65 -8.17
N GLN A 22 -4.63 10.86 -8.73
CA GLN A 22 -4.82 11.20 -10.14
C GLN A 22 -4.30 12.61 -10.47
N ALA A 23 -4.44 13.58 -9.57
CA ALA A 23 -3.81 14.89 -9.69
C ALA A 23 -2.29 14.79 -9.60
N LEU A 24 -1.74 13.94 -8.72
CA LEU A 24 -0.32 13.62 -8.64
C LEU A 24 0.17 12.93 -9.94
N LEU A 25 -0.55 11.96 -10.46
CA LEU A 25 -0.19 11.24 -11.69
C LEU A 25 -0.42 12.07 -12.96
N THR A 26 -1.42 12.94 -13.00
CA THR A 26 -1.59 13.93 -14.08
C THR A 26 -0.56 15.06 -13.99
N THR A 27 -0.01 15.31 -12.81
CA THR A 27 1.08 16.28 -12.59
C THR A 27 2.46 15.65 -12.83
N VAL A 28 2.60 14.32 -12.77
CA VAL A 28 3.86 13.59 -13.13
C VAL A 28 4.24 13.82 -14.62
N GLY A 29 3.30 14.20 -15.49
CA GLY A 29 3.62 14.77 -16.81
C GLY A 29 4.17 16.20 -16.77
N ARG A 30 4.12 16.87 -15.62
CA ARG A 30 4.67 18.20 -15.36
C ARG A 30 5.21 18.21 -13.92
N GLY A 31 6.42 17.70 -13.71
CA GLY A 31 7.14 17.70 -12.45
C GLY A 31 6.26 17.87 -11.21
N VAL A 32 5.98 16.76 -10.50
CA VAL A 32 5.41 16.85 -9.15
C VAL A 32 6.22 17.92 -8.43
N PRO A 33 5.62 18.94 -7.80
CA PRO A 33 6.35 19.66 -6.78
C PRO A 33 6.58 18.63 -5.67
N THR A 34 7.64 17.85 -5.81
CA THR A 34 8.26 17.25 -4.64
C THR A 34 8.58 18.45 -3.76
N ASN A 35 7.80 18.67 -2.74
CA ASN A 35 8.13 19.62 -1.68
C ASN A 35 9.29 19.00 -0.87
N THR A 36 10.31 18.57 -1.58
CA THR A 36 11.59 18.06 -1.13
C THR A 36 12.65 19.08 -1.49
N ALA A 37 12.46 20.33 -1.08
CA ALA A 37 13.66 21.06 -0.68
C ALA A 37 14.32 20.17 0.38
N PRO A 38 15.64 19.88 0.27
CA PRO A 38 16.35 19.16 1.31
C PRO A 38 15.99 19.83 2.64
N ALA A 39 15.47 19.05 3.61
CA ALA A 39 15.12 19.62 4.89
C ALA A 39 16.36 20.34 5.44
N ASP A 40 16.24 21.58 5.82
CA ASP A 40 17.29 22.24 6.60
C ASP A 40 17.39 21.51 7.94
N LEU A 41 18.29 20.53 7.99
CA LEU A 41 18.45 19.64 9.14
C LEU A 41 18.85 20.43 10.40
N ASN A 42 19.45 21.62 10.24
CA ASN A 42 19.84 22.47 11.37
C ASN A 42 18.66 23.26 11.93
N ASN A 43 17.55 23.35 11.20
CA ASN A 43 16.38 24.13 11.61
C ASN A 43 15.10 23.43 11.20
N LEU A 44 14.89 22.18 11.67
CA LEU A 44 13.64 21.46 11.44
C LEU A 44 12.47 22.20 12.10
N PRO A 45 11.39 22.47 11.37
CA PRO A 45 10.22 23.18 11.93
C PRO A 45 9.53 22.33 12.99
N VAL A 46 8.67 22.95 13.78
CA VAL A 46 7.67 22.29 14.62
C VAL A 46 6.34 22.32 13.87
N GLU A 47 5.92 21.18 13.35
CA GLU A 47 4.66 21.06 12.57
C GLU A 47 3.45 20.79 13.46
N GLY A 48 3.68 20.38 14.70
CA GLY A 48 2.64 20.06 15.66
C GLY A 48 3.14 19.26 16.86
N VAL A 49 2.20 18.74 17.62
CA VAL A 49 2.47 17.84 18.75
C VAL A 49 1.88 16.48 18.43
N MET A 50 2.64 15.42 18.70
CA MET A 50 2.20 14.04 18.51
C MET A 50 0.87 13.79 19.24
N PRO A 51 -0.20 13.40 18.55
CA PRO A 51 -1.44 13.01 19.19
C PRO A 51 -1.28 11.72 20.01
N PRO A 52 -2.18 11.44 20.96
CA PRO A 52 -2.19 10.16 21.66
C PRO A 52 -2.58 9.02 20.70
N LEU A 53 -2.05 7.81 20.97
CA LEU A 53 -2.33 6.61 20.20
C LEU A 53 -3.50 5.78 20.79
N THR A 54 -4.31 6.37 21.67
CA THR A 54 -5.38 5.71 22.43
C THR A 54 -6.53 5.20 21.56
N GLY A 55 -6.58 5.58 20.29
CA GLY A 55 -7.56 5.08 19.33
C GLY A 55 -7.22 3.73 18.69
N ALA A 56 -6.03 3.19 18.94
CA ALA A 56 -5.66 1.87 18.42
C ALA A 56 -6.52 0.77 19.06
N THR A 57 -7.07 -0.11 18.22
CA THR A 57 -7.97 -1.19 18.66
C THR A 57 -7.22 -2.40 19.20
N THR A 58 -6.03 -2.65 18.68
CA THR A 58 -5.15 -3.77 19.06
C THR A 58 -3.70 -3.38 18.86
N TRP A 59 -2.80 -3.97 19.64
CA TRP A 59 -1.36 -3.84 19.48
C TRP A 59 -0.71 -5.20 19.18
N ILE A 60 0.29 -5.19 18.30
CA ILE A 60 1.09 -6.34 17.91
C ILE A 60 2.55 -6.02 18.21
N ASN A 61 3.33 -6.99 18.66
CA ASN A 61 4.74 -6.89 19.06
C ASN A 61 5.01 -6.03 20.32
N SER A 62 4.01 -5.41 20.91
CA SER A 62 4.14 -4.66 22.17
C SER A 62 2.80 -4.52 22.89
N PRO A 63 2.81 -4.18 24.20
CA PRO A 63 1.64 -3.59 24.84
C PRO A 63 1.34 -2.20 24.25
N PRO A 64 0.16 -1.62 24.54
CA PRO A 64 -0.14 -0.25 24.17
C PRO A 64 0.92 0.74 24.63
N LEU A 65 1.37 1.62 23.73
CA LEU A 65 2.37 2.65 24.04
C LEU A 65 1.67 4.00 24.29
N THR A 66 2.13 4.70 25.33
CA THR A 66 1.62 6.03 25.69
C THR A 66 2.66 7.11 25.39
N ARG A 67 2.21 8.36 25.29
CA ARG A 67 3.10 9.51 25.10
C ARG A 67 4.12 9.67 26.23
N GLU A 68 3.72 9.33 27.45
CA GLU A 68 4.59 9.37 28.63
C GLU A 68 5.76 8.39 28.54
N GLN A 69 5.49 7.18 28.06
CA GLN A 69 6.52 6.15 27.82
C GLN A 69 7.46 6.50 26.66
N LEU A 70 7.01 7.36 25.73
CA LEU A 70 7.78 7.80 24.57
C LEU A 70 8.60 9.09 24.86
N ARG A 71 8.46 9.70 26.03
CA ARG A 71 9.25 10.90 26.38
C ARG A 71 10.74 10.60 26.34
N GLY A 72 11.51 11.52 25.77
CA GLY A 72 12.95 11.40 25.56
C GLY A 72 13.35 10.48 24.42
N LYS A 73 12.38 9.85 23.74
CA LYS A 73 12.63 9.01 22.58
C LYS A 73 12.32 9.78 21.29
N VAL A 74 13.11 9.53 20.25
CA VAL A 74 12.72 9.90 18.90
C VAL A 74 11.71 8.86 18.39
N VAL A 75 10.61 9.31 17.81
CA VAL A 75 9.56 8.40 17.36
C VAL A 75 9.32 8.60 15.87
N VAL A 76 9.26 7.49 15.13
CA VAL A 76 8.74 7.46 13.76
C VAL A 76 7.39 6.75 13.80
N VAL A 77 6.33 7.49 13.43
CA VAL A 77 5.00 6.89 13.21
C VAL A 77 4.84 6.65 11.73
N ASP A 78 4.67 5.39 11.35
CA ASP A 78 4.49 4.92 9.98
C ASP A 78 3.06 4.47 9.77
N PHE A 79 2.25 5.26 9.04
CA PHE A 79 0.92 4.85 8.60
C PHE A 79 1.03 3.96 7.39
N TRP A 80 0.59 2.73 7.52
CA TRP A 80 0.74 1.70 6.50
C TRP A 80 -0.42 0.73 6.44
N THR A 81 -0.49 -0.05 5.37
CA THR A 81 -1.29 -1.27 5.29
C THR A 81 -0.56 -2.31 4.44
N TYR A 82 -0.82 -3.59 4.71
CA TYR A 82 0.00 -4.68 4.18
C TYR A 82 -0.28 -5.04 2.71
N SER A 83 -1.32 -4.51 2.10
CA SER A 83 -1.61 -4.70 0.67
C SER A 83 -1.34 -3.47 -0.20
N CYS A 84 -0.88 -2.36 0.38
CA CYS A 84 -0.51 -1.15 -0.33
C CYS A 84 0.91 -1.29 -0.91
N ILE A 85 1.07 -1.21 -2.23
CA ILE A 85 2.37 -1.36 -2.90
C ILE A 85 3.40 -0.33 -2.44
N ASN A 86 2.99 0.93 -2.24
CA ASN A 86 3.91 1.99 -1.81
C ASN A 86 4.35 1.80 -0.34
N CYS A 87 3.47 1.23 0.51
CA CYS A 87 3.83 0.83 1.87
C CYS A 87 4.85 -0.31 1.85
N LEU A 88 4.64 -1.33 1.02
CA LEU A 88 5.58 -2.43 0.88
C LEU A 88 6.96 -1.96 0.41
N ARG A 89 7.03 -0.97 -0.47
CA ARG A 89 8.30 -0.36 -0.92
C ARG A 89 9.01 0.45 0.17
N ALA A 90 8.27 1.07 1.09
CA ALA A 90 8.83 1.81 2.22
C ALA A 90 9.32 0.88 3.34
N LEU A 91 8.65 -0.26 3.52
CA LEU A 91 8.83 -1.15 4.66
C LEU A 91 10.27 -1.61 4.90
N PRO A 92 11.09 -1.98 3.89
CA PRO A 92 12.49 -2.36 4.10
C PRO A 92 13.32 -1.26 4.77
N TYR A 93 13.09 0.00 4.44
CA TYR A 93 13.75 1.15 5.03
C TYR A 93 13.30 1.37 6.47
N VAL A 94 11.99 1.32 6.72
CA VAL A 94 11.42 1.47 8.07
C VAL A 94 11.93 0.37 9.01
N ARG A 95 12.00 -0.88 8.54
CA ARG A 95 12.61 -2.01 9.29
C ARG A 95 14.09 -1.75 9.58
N ALA A 96 14.83 -1.28 8.58
CA ALA A 96 16.26 -1.00 8.73
C ALA A 96 16.52 0.15 9.72
N TRP A 97 15.73 1.22 9.70
CA TRP A 97 15.82 2.30 10.69
C TRP A 97 15.47 1.80 12.09
N ALA A 98 14.39 1.02 12.22
CA ALA A 98 13.99 0.45 13.51
C ALA A 98 15.12 -0.39 14.13
N GLU A 99 15.79 -1.22 13.33
CA GLU A 99 16.89 -2.06 13.81
C GLU A 99 18.16 -1.24 14.11
N LYS A 100 18.56 -0.35 13.21
CA LYS A 100 19.81 0.41 13.30
C LYS A 100 19.84 1.36 14.51
N TYR A 101 18.71 2.00 14.81
CA TYR A 101 18.66 3.08 15.79
C TYR A 101 17.95 2.73 17.10
N LYS A 102 17.50 1.48 17.30
CA LYS A 102 16.78 1.05 18.52
C LYS A 102 17.53 1.34 19.82
N ASP A 103 18.83 1.09 19.83
CA ASP A 103 19.69 1.28 21.00
C ASP A 103 20.11 2.75 21.18
N GLN A 104 19.85 3.60 20.20
CA GLN A 104 20.12 5.04 20.23
C GLN A 104 18.90 5.86 20.62
N GLY A 105 17.78 5.22 20.93
CA GLY A 105 16.57 5.88 21.40
C GLY A 105 15.50 6.14 20.33
N LEU A 106 15.60 5.49 19.16
CA LEU A 106 14.52 5.47 18.18
C LEU A 106 13.45 4.45 18.57
N VAL A 107 12.20 4.85 18.48
CA VAL A 107 11.04 3.96 18.52
C VAL A 107 10.26 4.11 17.22
N VAL A 108 10.12 3.04 16.46
CA VAL A 108 9.24 3.00 15.30
C VAL A 108 7.90 2.40 15.72
N ILE A 109 6.81 3.02 15.29
CA ILE A 109 5.44 2.54 15.53
C ILE A 109 4.72 2.48 14.19
N GLY A 110 4.41 1.28 13.72
CA GLY A 110 3.56 1.09 12.56
C GLY A 110 2.10 1.29 12.96
N VAL A 111 1.41 2.26 12.38
CA VAL A 111 -0.03 2.42 12.52
C VAL A 111 -0.70 1.78 11.31
N HIS A 112 -1.20 0.57 11.51
CA HIS A 112 -1.90 -0.17 10.46
C HIS A 112 -3.34 0.32 10.35
N THR A 113 -3.61 1.15 9.33
CA THR A 113 -4.94 1.70 9.04
C THR A 113 -5.46 1.05 7.77
N PRO A 114 -6.61 0.36 7.81
CA PRO A 114 -7.09 -0.46 6.69
C PRO A 114 -7.58 0.39 5.51
N GLU A 115 -7.15 0.04 4.30
CA GLU A 115 -7.73 0.54 3.04
C GLU A 115 -8.91 -0.32 2.60
N PHE A 116 -8.83 -1.63 2.82
CA PHE A 116 -9.83 -2.63 2.45
C PHE A 116 -10.43 -3.33 3.68
N ALA A 117 -11.64 -3.87 3.54
CA ALA A 117 -12.35 -4.53 4.63
C ALA A 117 -11.57 -5.72 5.23
N PHE A 118 -10.87 -6.52 4.42
CA PHE A 118 -10.11 -7.68 4.88
C PHE A 118 -8.88 -7.30 5.74
N GLU A 119 -8.39 -6.07 5.63
CA GLU A 119 -7.28 -5.54 6.41
C GLU A 119 -7.66 -5.19 7.86
N LYS A 120 -8.96 -5.20 8.19
CA LYS A 120 -9.47 -5.07 9.56
C LYS A 120 -9.29 -6.34 10.38
N SER A 121 -9.06 -7.48 9.73
CA SER A 121 -8.87 -8.77 10.42
C SER A 121 -7.55 -8.79 11.16
N GLU A 122 -7.60 -8.91 12.49
CA GLU A 122 -6.40 -9.04 13.32
C GLU A 122 -5.54 -10.24 12.90
N ALA A 123 -6.17 -11.36 12.55
CA ALA A 123 -5.45 -12.55 12.10
C ALA A 123 -4.66 -12.29 10.81
N ASN A 124 -5.26 -11.58 9.84
CA ASN A 124 -4.59 -11.20 8.59
C ASN A 124 -3.41 -10.23 8.85
N VAL A 125 -3.61 -9.25 9.74
CA VAL A 125 -2.54 -8.29 10.07
C VAL A 125 -1.40 -8.98 10.80
N ARG A 126 -1.67 -9.86 11.76
CA ARG A 126 -0.63 -10.64 12.47
C ARG A 126 0.18 -11.52 11.51
N GLU A 127 -0.49 -12.21 10.60
CA GLU A 127 0.18 -13.01 9.57
C GLU A 127 1.05 -12.13 8.67
N ALA A 128 0.53 -10.99 8.21
CA ALA A 128 1.27 -10.06 7.38
C ALA A 128 2.48 -9.46 8.11
N VAL A 129 2.34 -9.06 9.38
CA VAL A 129 3.43 -8.57 10.24
C VAL A 129 4.54 -9.61 10.34
N ALA A 130 4.19 -10.88 10.60
CA ALA A 130 5.17 -11.96 10.68
C ALA A 130 5.85 -12.23 9.32
N ARG A 131 5.08 -12.35 8.24
CA ARG A 131 5.57 -12.62 6.88
C ARG A 131 6.47 -11.51 6.34
N LEU A 132 6.12 -10.25 6.64
CA LEU A 132 6.87 -9.07 6.21
C LEU A 132 8.04 -8.72 7.15
N GLY A 133 8.29 -9.52 8.19
CA GLY A 133 9.39 -9.32 9.12
C GLY A 133 9.32 -8.01 9.91
N VAL A 134 8.11 -7.53 10.22
CA VAL A 134 7.91 -6.33 11.04
C VAL A 134 8.07 -6.71 12.52
N ALA A 135 9.17 -6.27 13.13
CA ALA A 135 9.50 -6.58 14.52
C ALA A 135 9.17 -5.44 15.51
N TYR A 136 8.98 -4.22 15.01
CA TYR A 136 8.62 -3.05 15.80
C TYR A 136 7.13 -3.05 16.20
N PRO A 137 6.71 -2.25 17.20
CA PRO A 137 5.32 -2.11 17.61
C PRO A 137 4.38 -1.76 16.46
N VAL A 138 3.24 -2.45 16.38
CA VAL A 138 2.18 -2.17 15.40
C VAL A 138 0.86 -1.92 16.13
N ALA A 139 0.30 -0.74 15.91
CA ALA A 139 -1.01 -0.32 16.40
C ALA A 139 -2.05 -0.50 15.28
N MET A 140 -3.07 -1.31 15.47
CA MET A 140 -4.19 -1.44 14.53
C MET A 140 -5.17 -0.28 14.72
N ASP A 141 -5.41 0.48 13.67
CA ASP A 141 -6.30 1.67 13.67
C ASP A 141 -7.55 1.42 12.82
N ASN A 142 -8.28 0.32 13.11
CA ASN A 142 -9.43 -0.12 12.33
C ASN A 142 -10.56 0.92 12.22
N ASP A 143 -10.63 1.84 13.16
CA ASP A 143 -11.64 2.90 13.22
C ASP A 143 -11.11 4.25 12.73
N PHE A 144 -9.88 4.31 12.20
CA PHE A 144 -9.23 5.54 11.73
C PHE A 144 -9.11 6.63 12.82
N ALA A 145 -9.05 6.25 14.08
CA ALA A 145 -8.99 7.21 15.18
C ALA A 145 -7.62 7.88 15.27
N VAL A 146 -6.54 7.09 15.18
CA VAL A 146 -5.16 7.60 15.15
C VAL A 146 -4.91 8.36 13.86
N TRP A 147 -5.37 7.83 12.72
CA TRP A 147 -5.32 8.48 11.41
C TRP A 147 -5.90 9.90 11.45
N ARG A 148 -7.12 10.04 11.98
CA ARG A 148 -7.78 11.37 12.10
C ARG A 148 -7.07 12.28 13.07
N ALA A 149 -6.53 11.76 14.18
CA ALA A 149 -5.80 12.55 15.17
C ALA A 149 -4.53 13.17 14.57
N PHE A 150 -3.81 12.44 13.71
CA PHE A 150 -2.68 12.96 12.93
C PHE A 150 -3.09 13.80 11.72
N LYS A 151 -4.38 13.89 11.40
CA LYS A 151 -4.91 14.50 10.16
C LYS A 151 -4.29 13.87 8.91
N ASN A 152 -3.97 12.57 8.99
CA ASN A 152 -3.32 11.86 7.90
C ASN A 152 -4.29 11.68 6.70
N GLN A 153 -3.73 11.58 5.48
CA GLN A 153 -4.50 11.47 4.24
C GLN A 153 -3.91 10.45 3.27
N TYR A 154 -2.74 9.86 3.57
CA TYR A 154 -1.97 9.07 2.61
C TYR A 154 -1.41 7.78 3.21
N TRP A 155 -1.23 6.77 2.37
CA TRP A 155 -0.43 5.58 2.62
C TRP A 155 0.71 5.49 1.60
N PRO A 156 1.98 5.22 2.04
CA PRO A 156 2.44 5.36 3.42
C PRO A 156 2.52 6.83 3.82
N ALA A 157 2.58 7.08 5.12
CA ALA A 157 2.91 8.40 5.66
C ALA A 157 3.80 8.25 6.89
N HIS A 158 4.91 8.96 6.91
CA HIS A 158 5.86 8.94 8.01
C HIS A 158 5.83 10.27 8.75
N TYR A 159 5.72 10.21 10.08
CA TYR A 159 5.83 11.37 10.95
C TYR A 159 7.03 11.20 11.87
N PHE A 160 7.92 12.20 11.90
CA PHE A 160 9.16 12.20 12.65
C PHE A 160 9.00 13.11 13.86
N ILE A 161 9.12 12.54 15.07
CA ILE A 161 8.77 13.15 16.33
C ILE A 161 10.02 13.19 17.22
N ASP A 162 10.31 14.36 17.80
CA ASP A 162 11.45 14.56 18.70
C ASP A 162 11.20 14.06 20.14
N GLY A 163 12.23 14.07 20.97
CA GLY A 163 12.17 13.62 22.36
C GLY A 163 11.20 14.43 23.26
N GLN A 164 10.73 15.60 22.81
CA GLN A 164 9.70 16.40 23.48
C GLN A 164 8.29 16.06 22.98
N GLY A 165 8.14 15.16 22.00
CA GLY A 165 6.86 14.78 21.42
C GLY A 165 6.35 15.77 20.37
N ARG A 166 7.21 16.60 19.79
CA ARG A 166 6.87 17.53 18.71
C ARG A 166 7.09 16.87 17.36
N ILE A 167 6.14 16.99 16.44
CA ILE A 167 6.28 16.58 15.05
C ILE A 167 7.22 17.59 14.36
N ARG A 168 8.35 17.10 13.85
CA ARG A 168 9.40 17.94 13.23
C ARG A 168 9.45 17.79 11.72
N ARG A 169 8.87 16.75 11.20
CA ARG A 169 8.71 16.49 9.77
C ARG A 169 7.62 15.44 9.54
N HIS A 170 6.98 15.52 8.39
CA HIS A 170 6.22 14.43 7.80
C HIS A 170 6.67 14.18 6.37
N HIS A 171 6.43 12.96 5.88
CA HIS A 171 6.65 12.57 4.48
C HIS A 171 5.49 11.71 4.02
N PHE A 172 4.90 12.03 2.88
CA PHE A 172 3.79 11.29 2.29
C PHE A 172 4.23 10.52 1.04
N GLY A 173 3.81 9.26 0.95
CA GLY A 173 4.17 8.38 -0.14
C GLY A 173 5.52 7.67 0.04
N ALA A 174 5.86 6.83 -0.93
CA ALA A 174 7.16 6.17 -0.99
C ALA A 174 8.24 7.12 -1.52
N GLY A 175 9.48 6.97 -1.04
CA GLY A 175 10.63 7.76 -1.47
C GLY A 175 11.25 8.61 -0.37
N ASP A 176 12.24 9.44 -0.74
CA ASP A 176 13.01 10.31 0.16
C ASP A 176 13.51 9.62 1.45
N TYR A 177 13.93 8.36 1.31
CA TYR A 177 14.38 7.56 2.45
C TYR A 177 15.66 8.10 3.06
N ASP A 178 16.60 8.57 2.24
CA ASP A 178 17.85 9.19 2.68
C ASP A 178 17.59 10.47 3.48
N GLY A 179 16.71 11.35 3.00
CA GLY A 179 16.31 12.57 3.68
C GLY A 179 15.60 12.26 5.00
N SER A 180 14.74 11.26 5.01
CA SER A 180 14.02 10.78 6.19
C SER A 180 14.98 10.22 7.24
N GLU A 181 15.97 9.41 6.84
CA GLU A 181 16.98 8.87 7.78
C GLU A 181 17.86 9.96 8.37
N ARG A 182 18.26 10.96 7.56
CA ARG A 182 19.01 12.12 8.09
C ARG A 182 18.22 12.90 9.13
N VAL A 183 16.91 13.01 8.98
CA VAL A 183 16.04 13.60 10.01
C VAL A 183 16.05 12.76 11.29
N ILE A 184 15.95 11.44 11.19
CA ILE A 184 16.09 10.53 12.35
C ILE A 184 17.42 10.78 13.06
N GLN A 185 18.53 10.79 12.32
CA GLN A 185 19.88 11.04 12.86
C GLN A 185 19.97 12.40 13.57
N GLN A 186 19.40 13.45 12.99
CA GLN A 186 19.39 14.78 13.58
C GLN A 186 18.58 14.82 14.88
N LEU A 187 17.37 14.25 14.89
CA LEU A 187 16.52 14.21 16.07
C LEU A 187 17.14 13.39 17.22
N LEU A 188 17.84 12.28 16.89
CA LEU A 188 18.58 11.50 17.88
C LEU A 188 19.70 12.31 18.52
N LYS A 189 20.47 13.10 17.75
CA LYS A 189 21.49 14.02 18.26
C LYS A 189 20.88 15.08 19.17
N GLU A 190 19.75 15.68 18.76
CA GLU A 190 19.01 16.66 19.57
C GLU A 190 18.49 16.04 20.88
N ALA A 191 18.16 14.75 20.89
CA ALA A 191 17.75 14.01 22.07
C ALA A 191 18.93 13.58 22.96
N GLY A 192 20.18 13.91 22.58
CA GLY A 192 21.39 13.62 23.35
C GLY A 192 21.96 12.21 23.12
N ALA A 193 21.58 11.52 22.05
CA ALA A 193 22.21 10.25 21.72
C ALA A 193 23.68 10.47 21.33
N ALA A 194 24.58 9.69 21.97
CA ALA A 194 25.99 9.69 21.63
C ALA A 194 26.22 8.84 20.37
N ASP A 195 27.22 9.23 19.57
CA ASP A 195 27.74 8.43 18.46
C ASP A 195 26.70 7.99 17.41
N VAL A 196 25.75 8.90 17.09
CA VAL A 196 24.80 8.62 16.00
C VAL A 196 25.55 8.51 14.69
N ALA A 197 25.53 7.31 14.10
CA ALA A 197 26.18 7.01 12.83
C ALA A 197 25.65 7.92 11.72
N SER A 198 26.53 8.42 10.88
CA SER A 198 26.18 9.31 9.76
C SER A 198 25.93 8.58 8.44
N ASP A 199 26.31 7.30 8.36
CA ASP A 199 26.01 6.43 7.22
C ASP A 199 24.50 6.17 7.13
N LEU A 200 24.03 5.92 5.90
CA LEU A 200 22.64 5.58 5.62
C LEU A 200 22.47 4.07 5.48
N VAL A 201 21.26 3.59 5.81
CA VAL A 201 20.95 2.17 5.58
C VAL A 201 21.05 1.83 4.10
N GLN A 202 21.61 0.66 3.82
CA GLN A 202 21.66 0.11 2.47
C GLN A 202 20.62 -1.00 2.35
N VAL A 203 19.57 -0.74 1.59
CA VAL A 203 18.45 -1.67 1.42
C VAL A 203 18.52 -2.33 0.06
N GLN A 204 18.50 -3.66 0.04
CA GLN A 204 18.39 -4.49 -1.16
C GLN A 204 17.02 -5.17 -1.18
N ALA A 205 16.02 -4.43 -1.63
CA ALA A 205 14.66 -4.93 -1.70
C ALA A 205 14.39 -5.72 -2.98
N GLN A 206 13.57 -6.76 -2.91
CA GLN A 206 13.20 -7.63 -4.03
C GLN A 206 11.67 -7.77 -4.11
N GLY A 207 11.19 -8.35 -5.21
CA GLY A 207 9.76 -8.56 -5.40
C GLY A 207 8.96 -7.26 -5.29
N ALA A 208 7.84 -7.28 -4.59
CA ALA A 208 6.97 -6.13 -4.40
C ALA A 208 7.62 -5.00 -3.56
N GLU A 209 8.62 -5.32 -2.72
CA GLU A 209 9.34 -4.32 -1.93
C GLU A 209 10.36 -3.51 -2.76
N ALA A 210 10.74 -3.97 -3.96
CA ALA A 210 11.71 -3.27 -4.79
C ALA A 210 11.17 -1.92 -5.29
N ALA A 211 12.08 -0.95 -5.42
CA ALA A 211 11.76 0.40 -5.88
C ALA A 211 10.97 0.40 -7.20
N ALA A 212 10.02 1.32 -7.34
CA ALA A 212 9.28 1.52 -8.58
C ALA A 212 10.18 2.11 -9.68
N ASP A 213 9.85 1.79 -10.95
CA ASP A 213 10.38 2.53 -12.09
C ASP A 213 9.43 3.71 -12.42
N MET A 214 9.58 4.79 -11.66
CA MET A 214 8.71 5.96 -11.79
C MET A 214 8.86 6.67 -13.14
N ALA A 215 10.02 6.57 -13.78
CA ALA A 215 10.28 7.22 -15.06
C ALA A 215 9.48 6.61 -16.22
N GLN A 216 9.12 5.35 -16.11
CA GLN A 216 8.38 4.60 -17.14
C GLN A 216 6.91 4.35 -16.77
N LEU A 217 6.46 4.84 -15.61
CA LEU A 217 5.10 4.64 -15.13
C LEU A 217 4.12 5.56 -15.86
N ALA A 218 3.13 4.98 -16.57
CA ALA A 218 2.05 5.71 -17.22
C ALA A 218 0.65 5.17 -16.91
N SER A 219 0.58 4.16 -16.03
CA SER A 219 -0.69 3.59 -15.56
C SER A 219 -0.88 3.87 -14.08
N PRO A 220 -1.95 4.60 -13.72
CA PRO A 220 -2.29 4.87 -12.33
C PRO A 220 -2.81 3.62 -11.63
N GLU A 221 -2.90 3.69 -10.32
CA GLU A 221 -3.65 2.71 -9.53
C GLU A 221 -5.10 2.63 -10.02
N THR A 222 -5.62 1.40 -10.11
CA THR A 222 -6.94 1.11 -10.66
C THR A 222 -7.71 0.20 -9.71
N TYR A 223 -8.94 0.60 -9.39
CA TYR A 223 -9.82 -0.14 -8.49
C TYR A 223 -10.88 -0.89 -9.28
N VAL A 224 -11.15 -2.15 -8.88
CA VAL A 224 -12.16 -3.00 -9.55
C VAL A 224 -13.55 -2.89 -8.91
N GLY A 225 -13.67 -2.42 -7.67
CA GLY A 225 -14.95 -2.12 -7.03
C GLY A 225 -15.59 -0.86 -7.59
N TYR A 226 -16.90 -0.87 -7.84
CA TYR A 226 -17.58 0.21 -8.58
C TYR A 226 -17.55 1.58 -7.89
N ALA A 227 -17.21 1.67 -6.59
CA ALA A 227 -17.19 2.96 -5.89
C ALA A 227 -16.01 3.85 -6.31
N ARG A 228 -14.88 3.25 -6.71
CA ARG A 228 -13.63 3.92 -7.08
C ARG A 228 -13.18 3.57 -8.52
N ALA A 229 -13.88 2.66 -9.19
CA ALA A 229 -13.50 2.18 -10.51
C ALA A 229 -13.56 3.28 -11.57
N GLU A 230 -12.52 3.37 -12.37
CA GLU A 230 -12.43 4.22 -13.57
C GLU A 230 -12.07 3.34 -14.78
N ASN A 231 -12.37 3.82 -15.99
CA ASN A 231 -11.99 3.20 -17.25
C ASN A 231 -12.47 1.74 -17.46
N PHE A 232 -13.54 1.32 -16.80
CA PHE A 232 -14.19 0.03 -17.03
C PHE A 232 -14.89 0.00 -18.40
N ARG A 233 -14.64 -1.05 -19.21
CA ARG A 233 -15.07 -1.11 -20.62
C ARG A 233 -15.95 -2.30 -20.98
N SER A 234 -16.22 -3.24 -20.08
CA SER A 234 -17.14 -4.34 -20.43
C SER A 234 -18.50 -3.79 -20.85
N PRO A 235 -19.11 -4.38 -21.92
CA PRO A 235 -20.37 -3.89 -22.46
C PRO A 235 -21.48 -3.80 -21.39
N GLY A 236 -22.25 -2.72 -21.45
CA GLY A 236 -23.37 -2.45 -20.54
C GLY A 236 -22.97 -2.04 -19.11
N GLY A 237 -21.69 -1.75 -18.84
CA GLY A 237 -21.23 -1.22 -17.55
C GLY A 237 -21.48 -2.16 -16.38
N PHE A 238 -21.38 -1.64 -15.14
CA PHE A 238 -21.57 -2.43 -13.92
C PHE A 238 -23.04 -2.81 -13.64
N ALA A 239 -23.25 -4.08 -13.24
CA ALA A 239 -24.43 -4.49 -12.50
C ALA A 239 -24.06 -4.47 -11.01
N ARG A 240 -24.39 -3.36 -10.32
CA ARG A 240 -23.96 -3.13 -8.93
C ARG A 240 -24.59 -4.15 -7.99
N ASP A 241 -23.74 -4.83 -7.19
CA ASP A 241 -24.11 -5.80 -6.17
C ASP A 241 -24.87 -7.04 -6.68
N ALA A 242 -24.99 -7.18 -8.02
CA ALA A 242 -25.65 -8.30 -8.68
C ALA A 242 -24.66 -9.10 -9.52
N VAL A 243 -24.93 -10.38 -9.71
CA VAL A 243 -24.17 -11.23 -10.63
C VAL A 243 -24.54 -10.87 -12.07
N LYS A 244 -23.54 -10.61 -12.88
CA LYS A 244 -23.66 -10.37 -14.32
C LYS A 244 -22.57 -11.13 -15.06
N THR A 245 -22.93 -11.75 -16.19
CA THR A 245 -21.95 -12.28 -17.13
C THR A 245 -21.46 -11.16 -18.03
N TYR A 246 -20.20 -10.78 -17.84
CA TYR A 246 -19.54 -9.74 -18.61
C TYR A 246 -18.90 -10.33 -19.87
N GLY A 247 -18.79 -9.50 -20.91
CA GLY A 247 -18.07 -9.80 -22.13
C GLY A 247 -16.78 -8.98 -22.26
N PRO A 248 -15.83 -9.44 -23.12
CA PRO A 248 -14.59 -8.74 -23.39
C PRO A 248 -14.85 -7.38 -24.07
N ALA A 249 -13.84 -6.49 -23.98
CA ALA A 249 -13.85 -5.19 -24.65
C ALA A 249 -12.50 -4.91 -25.31
N ALA A 250 -12.49 -4.07 -26.34
CA ALA A 250 -11.25 -3.49 -26.85
C ALA A 250 -10.74 -2.46 -25.85
N LEU A 251 -9.46 -2.58 -25.45
CA LEU A 251 -8.86 -1.76 -24.41
C LEU A 251 -7.85 -0.77 -24.98
N ARG A 252 -7.97 0.49 -24.59
CA ARG A 252 -6.92 1.52 -24.71
C ARG A 252 -6.07 1.53 -23.45
N LEU A 253 -4.98 2.28 -23.44
CA LEU A 253 -4.16 2.46 -22.26
C LEU A 253 -5.01 2.87 -21.04
N ASN A 254 -4.82 2.17 -19.94
CA ASN A 254 -5.53 2.28 -18.66
C ASN A 254 -6.99 1.80 -18.66
N ASP A 255 -7.49 1.27 -19.78
CA ASP A 255 -8.80 0.61 -19.81
C ASP A 255 -8.70 -0.82 -19.27
N TRP A 256 -9.77 -1.28 -18.62
CA TRP A 256 -9.90 -2.64 -18.13
C TRP A 256 -11.30 -3.22 -18.34
N SER A 257 -11.39 -4.55 -18.35
CA SER A 257 -12.64 -5.27 -18.55
C SER A 257 -12.68 -6.56 -17.77
N LEU A 258 -13.90 -7.05 -17.53
CA LEU A 258 -14.19 -8.38 -17.00
C LEU A 258 -14.79 -9.24 -18.09
N THR A 259 -14.57 -10.55 -17.99
CA THR A 259 -15.26 -11.58 -18.81
C THR A 259 -15.70 -12.69 -17.89
N GLY A 260 -16.92 -13.23 -18.11
CA GLY A 260 -17.50 -14.28 -17.26
C GLY A 260 -18.43 -13.73 -16.17
N PRO A 261 -18.90 -14.59 -15.26
CA PRO A 261 -19.90 -14.23 -14.25
C PRO A 261 -19.25 -13.64 -12.99
N TRP A 262 -19.42 -12.34 -12.80
CA TRP A 262 -18.90 -11.60 -11.66
C TRP A 262 -20.00 -10.88 -10.89
N ARG A 263 -19.84 -10.80 -9.59
CA ARG A 263 -20.53 -9.83 -8.74
C ARG A 263 -19.56 -8.70 -8.42
N VAL A 264 -19.86 -7.50 -8.90
CA VAL A 264 -19.05 -6.31 -8.58
C VAL A 264 -19.75 -5.53 -7.49
N THR A 265 -19.05 -5.37 -6.36
CA THR A 265 -19.51 -4.62 -5.18
C THR A 265 -18.87 -3.23 -5.15
N ARG A 266 -19.14 -2.48 -4.09
CA ARG A 266 -18.52 -1.16 -3.90
C ARG A 266 -16.99 -1.22 -3.89
N GLU A 267 -16.40 -2.27 -3.29
CA GLU A 267 -14.97 -2.37 -2.98
C GLU A 267 -14.23 -3.42 -3.81
N HIS A 268 -14.89 -4.46 -4.30
CA HIS A 268 -14.25 -5.56 -4.99
C HIS A 268 -15.12 -6.19 -6.08
N ALA A 269 -14.51 -7.03 -6.91
CA ALA A 269 -15.19 -7.91 -7.84
C ALA A 269 -14.98 -9.37 -7.40
N ALA A 270 -16.06 -10.13 -7.22
CA ALA A 270 -16.04 -11.53 -6.82
C ALA A 270 -16.48 -12.41 -7.99
N LEU A 271 -15.63 -13.39 -8.34
CA LEU A 271 -15.93 -14.38 -9.37
C LEU A 271 -16.86 -15.45 -8.82
N THR A 272 -17.96 -15.72 -9.53
CA THR A 272 -19.01 -16.64 -9.07
C THR A 272 -18.95 -18.03 -9.74
N ALA A 273 -18.17 -18.20 -10.82
CA ALA A 273 -17.91 -19.48 -11.48
C ALA A 273 -16.54 -19.50 -12.16
N PRO A 274 -15.93 -20.68 -12.42
CA PRO A 274 -14.60 -20.77 -13.03
C PRO A 274 -14.51 -20.12 -14.41
N GLY A 275 -13.27 -19.77 -14.84
CA GLY A 275 -12.99 -19.28 -16.19
C GLY A 275 -13.27 -17.78 -16.38
N GLY A 276 -13.58 -17.06 -15.31
CA GLY A 276 -13.68 -15.60 -15.38
C GLY A 276 -12.31 -14.95 -15.58
N ARG A 277 -12.30 -13.82 -16.27
CA ARG A 277 -11.08 -13.10 -16.62
C ARG A 277 -11.19 -11.63 -16.29
N LEU A 278 -10.02 -11.04 -15.96
CA LEU A 278 -9.81 -9.61 -15.93
C LEU A 278 -8.72 -9.26 -16.93
N ALA A 279 -8.97 -8.30 -17.81
CA ALA A 279 -7.99 -7.77 -18.74
C ALA A 279 -7.73 -6.28 -18.44
N PHE A 280 -6.47 -5.86 -18.53
CA PHE A 280 -6.03 -4.49 -18.30
C PHE A 280 -4.93 -4.08 -19.27
N ARG A 281 -5.09 -2.96 -19.93
CA ARG A 281 -4.05 -2.40 -20.79
C ARG A 281 -3.24 -1.37 -20.03
N PHE A 282 -1.95 -1.65 -19.84
CA PHE A 282 -1.10 -0.90 -18.94
C PHE A 282 0.28 -0.56 -19.53
N LYS A 283 0.92 0.46 -18.96
CA LYS A 283 2.33 0.78 -19.19
C LYS A 283 3.01 1.08 -17.85
N ALA A 284 3.71 0.08 -17.33
CA ALA A 284 4.53 0.13 -16.13
C ALA A 284 5.52 -1.05 -16.17
N ARG A 285 6.64 -0.99 -15.44
CA ARG A 285 7.53 -2.15 -15.28
C ARG A 285 6.83 -3.27 -14.51
N ASP A 286 6.19 -2.93 -13.42
CA ASP A 286 5.53 -3.88 -12.51
C ASP A 286 4.01 -3.78 -12.63
N LEU A 287 3.33 -4.92 -12.55
CA LEU A 287 1.88 -4.99 -12.35
C LEU A 287 1.59 -5.86 -11.13
N HIS A 288 0.82 -5.30 -10.23
CA HIS A 288 0.35 -5.94 -9.01
C HIS A 288 -1.18 -6.01 -9.00
N LEU A 289 -1.71 -7.00 -8.28
CA LEU A 289 -3.15 -7.11 -8.05
C LEU A 289 -3.40 -7.54 -6.61
N VAL A 290 -4.27 -6.84 -5.91
CA VAL A 290 -4.74 -7.26 -4.59
C VAL A 290 -5.84 -8.28 -4.79
N MET A 291 -5.64 -9.47 -4.26
CA MET A 291 -6.56 -10.59 -4.40
C MET A 291 -6.69 -11.36 -3.10
N GLY A 292 -7.80 -12.05 -2.94
CA GLY A 292 -8.03 -12.98 -1.86
C GLY A 292 -8.87 -14.18 -2.29
N PRO A 293 -8.77 -15.33 -1.59
CA PRO A 293 -9.75 -16.39 -1.74
C PRO A 293 -11.08 -15.88 -1.15
N GLY A 294 -12.18 -16.30 -1.75
CA GLY A 294 -13.52 -16.12 -1.17
C GLY A 294 -13.69 -16.97 0.08
N GLN A 295 -14.93 -17.26 0.45
CA GLN A 295 -15.21 -18.14 1.58
C GLN A 295 -14.71 -19.57 1.29
N GLY A 296 -13.74 -20.04 2.08
CA GLY A 296 -13.16 -21.38 2.04
C GLY A 296 -11.63 -21.38 2.02
N ASP A 297 -11.01 -22.44 2.55
CA ASP A 297 -9.55 -22.59 2.68
C ASP A 297 -8.87 -23.09 1.40
N ALA A 298 -9.62 -23.44 0.36
CA ALA A 298 -9.05 -23.86 -0.92
C ALA A 298 -8.59 -22.64 -1.70
N GLY A 299 -7.27 -22.46 -1.85
CA GLY A 299 -6.73 -21.38 -2.66
C GLY A 299 -7.18 -21.45 -4.12
N VAL A 300 -7.31 -20.30 -4.77
CA VAL A 300 -7.77 -20.18 -6.16
C VAL A 300 -6.58 -20.19 -7.12
N ARG A 301 -6.57 -21.12 -8.07
CA ARG A 301 -5.56 -21.15 -9.13
C ARG A 301 -5.92 -20.14 -10.21
N PHE A 302 -4.90 -19.51 -10.79
CA PHE A 302 -5.08 -18.58 -11.89
C PHE A 302 -3.95 -18.72 -12.92
N ARG A 303 -4.18 -18.15 -14.09
CA ARG A 303 -3.18 -18.02 -15.16
C ARG A 303 -3.11 -16.59 -15.67
N VAL A 304 -1.89 -16.06 -15.74
CA VAL A 304 -1.58 -14.74 -16.31
C VAL A 304 -1.09 -14.90 -17.76
N ARG A 305 -1.47 -13.97 -18.61
CA ARG A 305 -0.94 -13.78 -19.96
C ARG A 305 -0.59 -12.33 -20.20
N ILE A 306 0.39 -12.12 -21.04
CA ILE A 306 0.79 -10.80 -21.54
C ILE A 306 0.72 -10.84 -23.07
N ASP A 307 -0.10 -9.96 -23.66
CA ASP A 307 -0.39 -9.91 -25.11
C ASP A 307 -0.81 -11.28 -25.66
N GLY A 308 -1.58 -12.06 -24.87
CA GLY A 308 -2.08 -13.38 -25.22
C GLY A 308 -1.10 -14.54 -25.01
N ALA A 309 0.16 -14.29 -24.66
CA ALA A 309 1.19 -15.31 -24.43
C ALA A 309 1.55 -15.47 -22.94
N ALA A 310 2.24 -16.55 -22.60
CA ALA A 310 2.83 -16.73 -21.28
C ALA A 310 3.85 -15.61 -20.99
N PRO A 311 3.96 -15.12 -19.74
CA PRO A 311 4.84 -14.00 -19.40
C PRO A 311 6.33 -14.30 -19.55
N GLY A 312 6.77 -15.55 -19.43
CA GLY A 312 8.18 -15.94 -19.56
C GLY A 312 9.07 -15.22 -18.56
N SER A 313 10.05 -14.46 -19.06
CA SER A 313 10.97 -13.66 -18.24
C SER A 313 10.30 -12.42 -17.60
N ASP A 314 9.11 -12.05 -18.05
CA ASP A 314 8.33 -10.94 -17.48
C ASP A 314 7.44 -11.38 -16.29
N ALA A 315 7.53 -12.65 -15.86
CA ALA A 315 6.79 -13.16 -14.72
C ALA A 315 7.18 -12.43 -13.44
N GLY A 316 6.17 -12.02 -12.66
CA GLY A 316 6.36 -11.49 -11.33
C GLY A 316 6.67 -12.61 -10.30
N SER A 317 6.96 -12.23 -9.07
CA SER A 317 7.37 -13.19 -8.02
C SER A 317 6.28 -14.16 -7.58
N ASP A 318 5.01 -13.90 -7.90
CA ASP A 318 3.86 -14.69 -7.47
C ASP A 318 3.30 -15.63 -8.56
N ILE A 319 4.00 -15.73 -9.68
CA ILE A 319 3.66 -16.66 -10.78
C ILE A 319 4.91 -17.32 -11.35
N ASP A 320 4.73 -18.45 -12.01
CA ASP A 320 5.81 -19.07 -12.80
C ASP A 320 5.93 -18.48 -14.21
N ALA A 321 6.94 -18.91 -14.97
CA ALA A 321 7.18 -18.48 -16.36
C ALA A 321 6.03 -18.83 -17.32
N GLN A 322 5.18 -19.79 -16.98
CA GLN A 322 3.98 -20.17 -17.72
C GLN A 322 2.76 -19.30 -17.32
N GLY A 323 2.94 -18.40 -16.33
CA GLY A 323 1.91 -17.52 -15.82
C GLY A 323 0.99 -18.16 -14.78
N LEU A 324 1.32 -19.36 -14.29
CA LEU A 324 0.50 -20.03 -13.29
C LEU A 324 0.82 -19.51 -11.90
N GLY A 325 -0.24 -19.23 -11.13
CA GLY A 325 -0.17 -18.78 -9.76
C GLY A 325 -1.34 -19.30 -8.93
N ARG A 326 -1.31 -19.00 -7.62
CA ARG A 326 -2.34 -19.38 -6.67
C ARG A 326 -2.63 -18.25 -5.70
N ILE A 327 -3.90 -17.94 -5.51
CA ILE A 327 -4.36 -17.06 -4.43
C ILE A 327 -4.49 -17.91 -3.17
N ASP A 328 -3.61 -17.73 -2.22
CA ASP A 328 -3.58 -18.48 -0.97
C ASP A 328 -4.11 -17.67 0.22
N ARG A 329 -4.12 -16.33 0.11
CA ARG A 329 -4.56 -15.39 1.13
C ARG A 329 -4.92 -14.03 0.54
N GLN A 330 -5.47 -13.15 1.37
CA GLN A 330 -5.79 -11.77 0.99
C GLN A 330 -4.52 -10.90 1.11
N ARG A 331 -3.92 -10.54 -0.02
CA ARG A 331 -2.71 -9.73 -0.12
C ARG A 331 -2.50 -9.16 -1.52
N LEU A 332 -1.49 -8.32 -1.65
CA LEU A 332 -0.96 -7.91 -2.96
C LEU A 332 -0.10 -9.03 -3.55
N TYR A 333 -0.32 -9.31 -4.83
CA TYR A 333 0.44 -10.25 -5.66
C TYR A 333 1.20 -9.49 -6.74
N GLN A 334 2.49 -9.77 -6.91
CA GLN A 334 3.27 -9.26 -8.03
C GLN A 334 3.16 -10.22 -9.21
N LEU A 335 2.41 -9.83 -10.23
CA LEU A 335 2.08 -10.69 -11.36
C LEU A 335 3.02 -10.46 -12.54
N ILE A 336 3.45 -9.23 -12.78
CA ILE A 336 4.37 -8.90 -13.89
C ILE A 336 5.51 -8.04 -13.36
N ARG A 337 6.70 -8.31 -13.91
CA ARG A 337 7.87 -7.44 -13.91
C ARG A 337 8.56 -7.50 -15.26
N GLN A 338 8.33 -6.51 -16.13
CA GLN A 338 8.95 -6.47 -17.44
C GLN A 338 10.48 -6.47 -17.32
N ALA A 339 11.13 -7.52 -17.85
CA ALA A 339 12.58 -7.71 -17.76
C ALA A 339 13.35 -6.84 -18.76
N GLY A 340 12.68 -6.43 -19.84
CA GLY A 340 13.24 -5.58 -20.90
C GLY A 340 12.73 -4.13 -20.82
N PRO A 341 12.79 -3.38 -21.95
CA PRO A 341 12.24 -2.03 -22.04
C PRO A 341 10.76 -2.03 -21.69
N VAL A 342 10.37 -1.11 -20.81
CA VAL A 342 8.96 -0.96 -20.39
C VAL A 342 8.10 -0.52 -21.58
N ARG A 343 7.11 -1.31 -21.90
CA ARG A 343 6.18 -1.09 -23.02
C ARG A 343 4.73 -1.12 -22.55
N GLU A 344 3.86 -0.55 -23.35
CA GLU A 344 2.43 -0.74 -23.22
C GLU A 344 2.08 -2.18 -23.59
N ARG A 345 1.38 -2.90 -22.67
CA ARG A 345 1.06 -4.31 -22.79
C ARG A 345 -0.41 -4.56 -22.39
N THR A 346 -0.97 -5.64 -22.86
CA THR A 346 -2.26 -6.14 -22.40
C THR A 346 -2.03 -7.30 -21.43
N PHE A 347 -2.35 -7.07 -20.16
CA PHE A 347 -2.39 -8.08 -19.12
C PHE A 347 -3.75 -8.77 -19.13
N GLU A 348 -3.77 -10.09 -18.97
CA GLU A 348 -4.96 -10.90 -18.74
C GLU A 348 -4.69 -11.88 -17.61
N ILE A 349 -5.60 -11.97 -16.64
CA ILE A 349 -5.63 -13.03 -15.64
C ILE A 349 -6.92 -13.84 -15.79
N GLU A 350 -6.78 -15.15 -15.89
CA GLU A 350 -7.87 -16.14 -15.96
C GLU A 350 -7.90 -16.92 -14.65
N PHE A 351 -9.04 -16.91 -13.96
CA PHE A 351 -9.21 -17.67 -12.73
C PHE A 351 -9.75 -19.06 -13.04
N LEU A 352 -8.96 -20.09 -12.71
CA LEU A 352 -9.24 -21.48 -13.05
C LEU A 352 -10.25 -22.12 -12.08
N ASP A 353 -10.36 -21.58 -10.88
CA ASP A 353 -11.29 -22.00 -9.82
C ASP A 353 -12.22 -20.82 -9.45
N PRO A 354 -13.41 -21.06 -8.91
CA PRO A 354 -14.31 -20.02 -8.43
C PRO A 354 -13.81 -19.40 -7.11
N GLY A 355 -14.38 -18.26 -6.72
CA GLY A 355 -14.15 -17.67 -5.40
C GLY A 355 -13.00 -16.67 -5.32
N ALA A 356 -12.38 -16.28 -6.44
CA ALA A 356 -11.47 -15.12 -6.45
C ALA A 356 -12.23 -13.84 -6.14
N GLN A 357 -11.65 -12.97 -5.30
CA GLN A 357 -12.13 -11.62 -5.01
C GLN A 357 -10.99 -10.66 -4.73
#